data_05453301f48b21f264c58ac55ca888e3
#
_entry.id   05453301f48b21f264c58ac55ca888e3
#
_cell.length_a   1.000
_cell.length_b   1.000
_cell.length_c   1.000
_cell.angle_alpha   90.00
_cell.angle_beta   90.00
_cell.angle_gamma   90.00
#
_symmetry.space_group_name_H-M   'P 1'
#
loop_
_entity.id
_entity.type
_entity.pdbx_description
1 polymer ?
#
loop_
_entity_poly.entity_id
_entity_poly.type
_entity_poly.pdbx_seq_one_letter_code
_entity_poly.pdbx_strand_id
1 'polypeptide(L)'
;MFKAEIEVERLDQLKASRMKEIAFKRQGELEEIFARAHIEIDTQAAKEKILAMIDSGNVEPSELLADMDNQIVKAKEEALSRKDILDKVEKWMSACEEESWLEDYNRVCLAFRFFSSHIKRLYCLILFTILVFFVTG
;
A
#
# COMPACT_ATOMS: atom_id res chain seq x y z
N MET A 1 25.94 -38.56 32.85
CA MET A 1 25.82 -38.61 31.39
C MET A 1 24.44 -38.15 30.93
N PHE A 2 23.35 -38.67 31.38
CA PHE A 2 21.98 -38.28 30.92
C PHE A 2 21.60 -36.79 31.03
N LYS A 3 22.06 -36.04 31.99
CA LYS A 3 21.75 -34.61 32.17
C LYS A 3 22.44 -33.73 31.12
N ALA A 4 23.64 -34.07 30.67
CA ALA A 4 24.37 -33.31 29.68
C ALA A 4 23.77 -33.48 28.26
N GLU A 5 23.29 -34.66 27.92
CA GLU A 5 22.63 -34.96 26.64
C GLU A 5 21.31 -34.19 26.53
N ILE A 6 20.48 -34.19 27.58
CA ILE A 6 19.23 -33.43 27.64
C ILE A 6 19.48 -31.91 27.49
N GLU A 7 20.54 -31.39 28.10
CA GLU A 7 20.84 -29.97 28.04
C GLU A 7 21.36 -29.58 26.65
N VAL A 8 22.14 -30.43 25.99
CA VAL A 8 22.58 -30.20 24.62
C VAL A 8 21.38 -30.18 23.67
N GLU A 9 20.47 -31.13 23.77
CA GLU A 9 19.26 -31.16 22.95
C GLU A 9 18.38 -29.94 23.16
N ARG A 10 18.23 -29.48 24.42
CA ARG A 10 17.51 -28.24 24.76
C ARG A 10 18.17 -27.01 24.13
N LEU A 11 19.50 -26.93 24.13
CA LEU A 11 20.23 -25.81 23.52
C LEU A 11 20.10 -25.83 21.99
N ASP A 12 20.13 -27.00 21.37
CA ASP A 12 19.95 -27.13 19.91
C ASP A 12 18.53 -26.72 19.48
N GLN A 13 17.51 -27.11 20.23
CA GLN A 13 16.14 -26.68 20.00
C GLN A 13 15.99 -25.15 20.15
N LEU A 14 16.64 -24.56 21.16
CA LEU A 14 16.65 -23.13 21.41
C LEU A 14 17.36 -22.38 20.26
N LYS A 15 18.50 -22.91 19.79
CA LYS A 15 19.25 -22.38 18.64
C LYS A 15 18.40 -22.40 17.38
N ALA A 16 17.75 -23.52 17.08
CA ALA A 16 16.87 -23.65 15.92
C ALA A 16 15.67 -22.69 15.99
N SER A 17 15.04 -22.54 17.16
CA SER A 17 13.93 -21.60 17.36
C SER A 17 14.37 -20.16 17.15
N ARG A 18 15.50 -19.76 17.70
CA ARG A 18 16.06 -18.41 17.48
C ARG A 18 16.44 -18.16 16.03
N MET A 19 16.95 -19.17 15.36
CA MET A 19 17.26 -19.10 13.94
C MET A 19 16.01 -18.82 13.10
N LYS A 20 14.92 -19.54 13.36
CA LYS A 20 13.63 -19.33 12.69
C LYS A 20 13.11 -17.91 12.92
N GLU A 21 13.17 -17.42 14.15
CA GLU A 21 12.75 -16.05 14.52
C GLU A 21 13.52 -14.99 13.73
N ILE A 22 14.85 -15.09 13.68
CA ILE A 22 15.71 -14.14 12.96
C ILE A 22 15.45 -14.22 11.45
N ALA A 23 15.37 -15.43 10.89
CA ALA A 23 15.12 -15.64 9.47
C ALA A 23 13.75 -15.06 9.05
N PHE A 24 12.69 -15.28 9.83
CA PHE A 24 11.39 -14.68 9.55
C PHE A 24 11.37 -13.17 9.67
N LYS A 25 12.13 -12.59 10.61
CA LYS A 25 12.28 -11.14 10.69
C LYS A 25 12.94 -10.56 9.43
N ARG A 26 14.01 -11.21 8.95
CA ARG A 26 14.67 -10.82 7.68
C ARG A 26 13.76 -10.97 6.48
N GLN A 27 12.99 -12.06 6.43
CA GLN A 27 12.01 -12.27 5.37
C GLN A 27 10.93 -11.18 5.40
N GLY A 28 10.44 -10.79 6.58
CA GLY A 28 9.48 -9.69 6.72
C GLY A 28 10.04 -8.35 6.24
N GLU A 29 11.33 -8.05 6.52
CA GLU A 29 12.00 -6.85 5.99
C GLU A 29 12.08 -6.88 4.46
N LEU A 30 12.39 -8.03 3.87
CA LEU A 30 12.44 -8.21 2.43
C LEU A 30 11.04 -8.01 1.79
N GLU A 31 10.01 -8.60 2.37
CA GLU A 31 8.62 -8.45 1.93
C GLU A 31 8.18 -6.98 1.96
N GLU A 32 8.54 -6.23 3.01
CA GLU A 32 8.22 -4.82 3.13
C GLU A 32 8.91 -3.97 2.06
N ILE A 33 10.18 -4.27 1.73
CA ILE A 33 10.92 -3.57 0.66
C ILE A 33 10.25 -3.80 -0.68
N PHE A 34 9.90 -5.05 -1.01
CA PHE A 34 9.25 -5.39 -2.26
C PHE A 34 7.83 -4.81 -2.36
N ALA A 35 7.06 -4.82 -1.27
CA ALA A 35 5.74 -4.20 -1.23
C ALA A 35 5.80 -2.70 -1.54
N ARG A 36 6.77 -1.98 -0.95
CA ARG A 36 6.99 -0.55 -1.23
C ARG A 36 7.45 -0.27 -2.65
N ALA A 37 8.15 -1.21 -3.27
CA ALA A 37 8.61 -1.12 -4.65
C ALA A 37 7.58 -1.62 -5.67
N HIS A 38 6.40 -2.05 -5.22
CA HIS A 38 5.36 -2.70 -6.06
C HIS A 38 5.92 -3.88 -6.86
N ILE A 39 6.70 -4.73 -6.18
CA ILE A 39 7.24 -5.98 -6.71
C ILE A 39 6.45 -7.13 -6.08
N GLU A 40 5.82 -7.93 -6.91
CA GLU A 40 5.12 -9.12 -6.45
C GLU A 40 6.12 -10.24 -6.15
N ILE A 41 5.99 -10.83 -4.97
CA ILE A 41 6.76 -12.01 -4.54
C ILE A 41 5.80 -13.04 -3.93
N ASP A 42 6.12 -14.31 -4.15
CA ASP A 42 5.44 -15.40 -3.45
C ASP A 42 6.03 -15.54 -2.04
N THR A 43 5.40 -14.86 -1.09
CA THR A 43 5.83 -14.84 0.32
C THR A 43 5.69 -16.20 0.98
N GLN A 44 4.71 -17.01 0.56
CA GLN A 44 4.47 -18.31 1.15
C GLN A 44 5.57 -19.31 0.72
N ALA A 45 5.87 -19.37 -0.57
CA ALA A 45 6.94 -20.21 -1.08
C ALA A 45 8.31 -19.83 -0.48
N ALA A 46 8.57 -18.54 -0.29
CA ALA A 46 9.80 -18.07 0.36
C ALA A 46 9.91 -18.56 1.81
N LYS A 47 8.83 -18.47 2.61
CA LYS A 47 8.79 -18.95 4.00
C LYS A 47 8.97 -20.46 4.09
N GLU A 48 8.30 -21.22 3.23
CA GLU A 48 8.44 -22.68 3.16
C GLU A 48 9.87 -23.10 2.81
N LYS A 49 10.51 -22.40 1.88
CA LYS A 49 11.91 -22.63 1.52
C LYS A 49 12.86 -22.40 2.70
N ILE A 50 12.67 -21.30 3.45
CA ILE A 50 13.46 -21.00 4.65
C ILE A 50 13.29 -22.08 5.71
N LEU A 51 12.05 -22.52 5.97
CA LEU A 51 11.77 -23.60 6.92
C LEU A 51 12.45 -24.91 6.51
N ALA A 52 12.34 -25.30 5.23
CA ALA A 52 12.97 -26.50 4.71
C ALA A 52 14.50 -26.45 4.85
N MET A 53 15.12 -25.29 4.64
CA MET A 53 16.57 -25.13 4.83
C MET A 53 16.98 -25.27 6.30
N ILE A 54 16.22 -24.70 7.23
CA ILE A 54 16.49 -24.78 8.67
C ILE A 54 16.28 -26.21 9.18
N ASP A 55 15.19 -26.86 8.76
CA ASP A 55 14.83 -28.20 9.23
C ASP A 55 15.73 -29.30 8.62
N SER A 56 16.30 -29.05 7.44
CA SER A 56 17.28 -29.99 6.84
C SER A 56 18.61 -30.03 7.60
N GLY A 57 18.94 -29.01 8.38
CA GLY A 57 20.19 -28.92 9.12
C GLY A 57 21.46 -28.85 8.26
N ASN A 58 21.33 -28.79 6.94
CA ASN A 58 22.45 -28.83 6.00
C ASN A 58 23.10 -27.47 5.74
N VAL A 59 22.46 -26.39 6.18
CA VAL A 59 22.94 -25.02 5.95
C VAL A 59 23.44 -24.43 7.27
N GLU A 60 24.67 -23.92 7.25
CA GLU A 60 25.21 -23.19 8.41
C GLU A 60 24.34 -21.96 8.68
N PRO A 61 23.90 -21.74 9.94
CA PRO A 61 23.07 -20.59 10.32
C PRO A 61 23.60 -19.24 9.87
N SER A 62 24.90 -19.05 9.94
CA SER A 62 25.59 -17.83 9.50
C SER A 62 25.49 -17.61 7.99
N GLU A 63 25.60 -18.68 7.21
CA GLU A 63 25.51 -18.62 5.74
C GLU A 63 24.10 -18.28 5.27
N LEU A 64 23.08 -18.90 5.87
CA LEU A 64 21.68 -18.56 5.55
C LEU A 64 21.36 -17.09 5.85
N LEU A 65 21.79 -16.57 7.00
CA LEU A 65 21.57 -15.16 7.35
C LEU A 65 22.34 -14.22 6.43
N ALA A 66 23.56 -14.55 6.04
CA ALA A 66 24.34 -13.76 5.09
C ALA A 66 23.70 -13.74 3.70
N ASP A 67 23.13 -14.85 3.25
CA ASP A 67 22.40 -14.88 1.97
C ASP A 67 21.14 -14.02 2.04
N MET A 68 20.38 -14.08 3.12
CA MET A 68 19.21 -13.22 3.32
C MET A 68 19.59 -11.72 3.38
N ASP A 69 20.69 -11.37 4.04
CA ASP A 69 21.17 -9.99 4.07
C ASP A 69 21.59 -9.50 2.66
N ASN A 70 22.22 -10.36 1.86
CA ASN A 70 22.53 -10.06 0.45
C ASN A 70 21.27 -9.88 -0.40
N GLN A 71 20.22 -10.67 -0.17
CA GLN A 71 18.94 -10.52 -0.84
C GLN A 71 18.28 -9.19 -0.47
N ILE A 72 18.34 -8.77 0.80
CA ILE A 72 17.84 -7.45 1.25
C ILE A 72 18.59 -6.31 0.56
N VAL A 73 19.91 -6.39 0.44
CA VAL A 73 20.71 -5.37 -0.26
C VAL A 73 20.27 -5.26 -1.73
N LYS A 74 20.17 -6.37 -2.44
CA LYS A 74 19.70 -6.40 -3.84
C LYS A 74 18.28 -5.86 -3.98
N ALA A 75 17.39 -6.21 -3.07
CA ALA A 75 16.02 -5.69 -3.07
C ALA A 75 15.98 -4.16 -2.86
N LYS A 76 16.84 -3.62 -1.99
CA LYS A 76 16.98 -2.17 -1.78
C LYS A 76 17.49 -1.45 -3.03
N GLU A 77 18.47 -2.03 -3.73
CA GLU A 77 18.99 -1.50 -4.99
C GLU A 77 17.90 -1.51 -6.09
N GLU A 78 17.15 -2.59 -6.20
CA GLU A 78 16.05 -2.70 -7.16
C GLU A 78 14.92 -1.71 -6.83
N ALA A 79 14.53 -1.58 -5.57
CA ALA A 79 13.54 -0.61 -5.12
C ALA A 79 13.99 0.83 -5.42
N LEU A 80 15.29 1.15 -5.22
CA LEU A 80 15.85 2.45 -5.52
C LEU A 80 15.81 2.76 -7.03
N SER A 81 16.10 1.78 -7.88
CA SER A 81 16.03 1.95 -9.33
C SER A 81 14.62 2.29 -9.85
N ARG A 82 13.59 1.82 -9.15
CA ARG A 82 12.17 2.08 -9.48
C ARG A 82 11.62 3.38 -8.90
N LYS A 83 12.31 3.96 -7.93
CA LYS A 83 11.82 5.11 -7.16
C LYS A 83 11.40 6.28 -8.05
N ASP A 84 12.21 6.67 -9.03
CA ASP A 84 11.91 7.79 -9.91
C ASP A 84 10.63 7.58 -10.73
N ILE A 85 10.35 6.34 -11.11
CA ILE A 85 9.14 5.98 -11.85
C ILE A 85 7.94 6.03 -10.91
N LEU A 86 8.06 5.46 -9.71
CA LEU A 86 6.99 5.45 -8.72
C LEU A 86 6.62 6.87 -8.27
N ASP A 87 7.60 7.74 -8.05
CA ASP A 87 7.38 9.16 -7.71
C ASP A 87 6.62 9.91 -8.84
N LYS A 88 6.88 9.56 -10.10
CA LYS A 88 6.15 10.13 -11.25
C LYS A 88 4.72 9.60 -11.34
N VAL A 89 4.52 8.31 -11.07
CA VAL A 89 3.18 7.68 -11.04
C VAL A 89 2.35 8.28 -9.92
N GLU A 90 2.91 8.46 -8.73
CA GLU A 90 2.21 9.08 -7.60
C GLU A 90 1.77 10.51 -7.92
N LYS A 91 2.66 11.33 -8.51
CA LYS A 91 2.32 12.68 -8.98
C LYS A 91 1.22 12.69 -10.04
N TRP A 92 1.28 11.73 -10.97
CA TRP A 92 0.25 11.60 -11.99
C TRP A 92 -1.10 11.20 -11.38
N MET A 93 -1.13 10.25 -10.45
CA MET A 93 -2.35 9.85 -9.74
C MET A 93 -2.95 11.03 -8.97
N SER A 94 -2.13 11.79 -8.25
CA SER A 94 -2.57 13.00 -7.54
C SER A 94 -3.17 14.03 -8.49
N ALA A 95 -2.56 14.26 -9.65
CA ALA A 95 -3.10 15.16 -10.66
C ALA A 95 -4.45 14.69 -11.23
N CYS A 96 -4.61 13.37 -11.45
CA CYS A 96 -5.89 12.79 -11.89
C CYS A 96 -6.99 12.97 -10.82
N GLU A 97 -6.66 12.82 -9.54
CA GLU A 97 -7.60 13.07 -8.44
C GLU A 97 -8.03 14.54 -8.38
N GLU A 98 -7.08 15.47 -8.53
CA GLU A 98 -7.37 16.90 -8.61
C GLU A 98 -8.27 17.25 -9.80
N GLU A 99 -8.00 16.68 -10.98
CA GLU A 99 -8.82 16.86 -12.19
C GLU A 99 -10.25 16.35 -11.96
N SER A 100 -10.39 15.15 -11.42
CA SER A 100 -11.70 14.57 -11.08
C SER A 100 -12.48 15.45 -10.09
N TRP A 101 -11.80 15.96 -9.08
CA TRP A 101 -12.42 16.88 -8.12
C TRP A 101 -12.88 18.19 -8.79
N LEU A 102 -12.06 18.74 -9.68
CA LEU A 102 -12.42 19.95 -10.43
C LEU A 102 -13.62 19.74 -11.37
N GLU A 103 -13.70 18.57 -12.01
CA GLU A 103 -14.86 18.21 -12.83
C GLU A 103 -16.13 18.12 -12.01
N ASP A 104 -16.09 17.49 -10.85
CA ASP A 104 -17.23 17.40 -9.94
C ASP A 104 -17.65 18.78 -9.41
N TYR A 105 -16.68 19.61 -9.04
CA TYR A 105 -16.93 20.99 -8.62
C TYR A 105 -17.61 21.81 -9.74
N ASN A 106 -17.12 21.72 -10.97
CA ASN A 106 -17.71 22.41 -12.11
C ASN A 106 -19.13 21.92 -12.41
N ARG A 107 -19.39 20.61 -12.27
CA ARG A 107 -20.71 20.02 -12.44
C ARG A 107 -21.71 20.59 -11.43
N VAL A 108 -21.30 20.69 -10.17
CA VAL A 108 -22.14 21.28 -9.09
C VAL A 108 -22.35 22.76 -9.34
N CYS A 109 -21.31 23.51 -9.71
CA CYS A 109 -21.42 24.95 -10.00
C CYS A 109 -22.35 25.24 -11.18
N LEU A 110 -22.27 24.44 -12.25
CA LEU A 110 -23.17 24.57 -13.40
C LEU A 110 -24.63 24.25 -13.00
N ALA A 111 -24.86 23.19 -12.25
CA ALA A 111 -26.19 22.85 -11.74
C ALA A 111 -26.77 23.98 -10.88
N PHE A 112 -25.96 24.58 -9.99
CA PHE A 112 -26.39 25.71 -9.17
C PHE A 112 -26.66 26.97 -9.99
N ARG A 113 -25.89 27.22 -11.05
CA ARG A 113 -26.10 28.32 -11.99
C ARG A 113 -27.42 28.19 -12.78
N PHE A 114 -27.72 26.96 -13.24
CA PHE A 114 -29.01 26.66 -13.88
C PHE A 114 -30.17 26.82 -12.92
N PHE A 115 -30.05 26.33 -11.69
CA PHE A 115 -31.07 26.43 -10.66
C PHE A 115 -31.37 27.89 -10.29
N SER A 116 -30.30 28.70 -10.10
CA SER A 116 -30.44 30.16 -9.82
C SER A 116 -31.09 30.92 -10.99
N SER A 117 -30.81 30.55 -12.24
CA SER A 117 -31.40 31.12 -13.44
C SER A 117 -32.90 30.79 -13.55
N HIS A 118 -33.30 29.56 -13.23
CA HIS A 118 -34.70 29.14 -13.21
C HIS A 118 -35.50 29.82 -12.10
N ILE A 119 -34.94 29.96 -10.92
CA ILE A 119 -35.57 30.67 -9.80
C ILE A 119 -35.79 32.13 -10.16
N LYS A 120 -34.83 32.83 -10.74
CA LYS A 120 -35.00 34.20 -11.21
C LYS A 120 -36.11 34.36 -12.24
N ARG A 121 -36.23 33.43 -13.19
CA ARG A 121 -37.31 33.40 -14.17
C ARG A 121 -38.67 33.18 -13.51
N LEU A 122 -38.79 32.28 -12.56
CA LEU A 122 -40.01 32.02 -11.80
C LEU A 122 -40.42 33.25 -11.00
N TYR A 123 -39.49 33.93 -10.32
CA TYR A 123 -39.78 35.18 -9.60
C TYR A 123 -40.27 36.29 -10.54
N CYS A 124 -39.66 36.47 -11.71
CA CYS A 124 -40.13 37.43 -12.69
C CYS A 124 -41.54 37.12 -13.21
N LEU A 125 -41.88 35.88 -13.45
CA LEU A 125 -43.20 35.45 -13.88
C LEU A 125 -44.25 35.68 -12.80
N ILE A 126 -43.93 35.37 -11.53
CA ILE A 126 -44.84 35.60 -10.39
C ILE A 126 -45.08 37.09 -10.16
N LEU A 127 -44.03 37.91 -10.19
CA LEU A 127 -44.18 39.35 -10.09
C LEU A 127 -44.99 39.96 -11.24
N PHE A 128 -44.76 39.45 -12.47
CA PHE A 128 -45.53 39.90 -13.63
C PHE A 128 -47.02 39.54 -13.52
N THR A 129 -47.36 38.31 -13.07
CA THR A 129 -48.75 37.91 -12.86
C THR A 129 -49.43 38.70 -11.75
N ILE A 130 -48.75 39.03 -10.65
CA ILE A 130 -49.27 39.89 -9.57
C ILE A 130 -49.51 41.30 -10.09
N LEU A 131 -48.59 41.86 -10.88
CA LEU A 131 -48.70 43.22 -11.43
C LEU A 131 -49.87 43.32 -12.42
N VAL A 132 -50.08 42.31 -13.27
CA VAL A 132 -51.21 42.23 -14.20
C VAL A 132 -52.51 42.13 -13.43
N PHE A 133 -52.59 41.33 -12.37
CA PHE A 133 -53.76 41.21 -11.53
C PHE A 133 -54.15 42.50 -10.79
N PHE A 134 -53.12 43.30 -10.43
CA PHE A 134 -53.33 44.58 -9.72
C PHE A 134 -53.75 45.73 -10.68
N VAL A 135 -53.41 45.62 -11.97
CA VAL A 135 -53.73 46.65 -12.99
C VAL A 135 -55.08 46.38 -13.66
N THR A 136 -55.56 45.13 -13.66
CA THR A 136 -56.81 44.73 -14.32
C THR A 136 -58.01 44.56 -13.36
N GLY A 137 -57.82 44.71 -12.07
CA GLY A 137 -58.84 44.70 -11.03
C GLY A 137 -59.09 46.07 -10.53
#